data_d2125e46d8893043f6e9831a75fe143b
#
_entry.id   d2125e46d8893043f6e9831a75fe143b
#
_cell.length_a   1.000
_cell.length_b   1.000
_cell.length_c   1.000
_cell.angle_alpha   90.00
_cell.angle_beta   90.00
_cell.angle_gamma   90.00
#
_symmetry.space_group_name_H-M   'P 1'
#
loop_
_entity.id
_entity.type
_entity.pdbx_description
1 polymer ?
#
loop_
_entity_poly.entity_id
_entity_poly.type
_entity_poly.pdbx_seq_one_letter_code
_entity_poly.pdbx_strand_id
1 'polypeptide(L)'
;GQEYIQTANEEFHTDLVEFYEEYMAATENNKDLNESKFALDNKRARGFFTLLEKLEERPEAINAVKGQITGPITFATGVKDQNKKAIFYEEQIRDAAVKHLGLIAAWQTEQLSKYNLPVIVFFDEPALAGFGSSEFISISKKEVMDCFSEVNEYVQQRGALTGIHVCANADWSIILDSETNILSFDAYSFFDKLLIFSDSLQNFLQKGGQIAWGIVPTQEKEDIDRENIDNLYSRFTEQLEQLAKDTNLSKQSILRQIYITPSCGTGSLDRERAEKVLSLTRGVSDKIRSELIL
;
A
#
# COMPACT_ATOMS: atom_id res chain seq x y z
N GLY A 1 -11.67 14.98 -21.39
CA GLY A 1 -11.49 13.73 -22.12
C GLY A 1 -10.71 12.77 -21.23
N GLN A 2 -10.87 11.49 -21.46
CA GLN A 2 -10.13 10.49 -20.72
C GLN A 2 -8.69 10.49 -21.27
N GLU A 3 -7.70 10.67 -20.41
CA GLU A 3 -6.30 10.61 -20.79
C GLU A 3 -5.94 9.16 -21.15
N TYR A 4 -5.16 8.96 -22.20
CA TYR A 4 -4.68 7.65 -22.65
C TYR A 4 -3.27 7.77 -23.24
N ILE A 5 -2.54 6.66 -23.29
CA ILE A 5 -1.22 6.59 -23.91
C ILE A 5 -1.38 6.31 -25.40
N GLN A 6 -0.83 7.19 -26.25
CA GLN A 6 -0.84 7.00 -27.70
C GLN A 6 0.37 6.15 -28.12
N THR A 7 0.13 4.86 -28.34
CA THR A 7 1.19 3.89 -28.62
C THR A 7 1.45 3.66 -30.13
N ALA A 8 0.62 4.26 -30.99
CA ALA A 8 0.65 4.00 -32.44
C ALA A 8 1.43 5.03 -33.26
N ASN A 9 2.03 6.03 -32.62
CA ASN A 9 2.80 7.08 -33.31
C ASN A 9 4.31 6.91 -33.12
N GLU A 10 5.11 7.58 -33.97
CA GLU A 10 6.57 7.55 -33.89
C GLU A 10 7.10 8.25 -32.63
N GLU A 11 6.39 9.27 -32.13
CA GLU A 11 6.72 9.97 -30.88
C GLU A 11 6.77 9.03 -29.68
N PHE A 12 5.86 8.05 -29.61
CA PHE A 12 5.82 7.09 -28.51
C PHE A 12 7.14 6.33 -28.33
N HIS A 13 7.77 5.91 -29.45
CA HIS A 13 9.05 5.21 -29.38
C HIS A 13 10.17 6.14 -28.89
N THR A 14 10.14 7.40 -29.28
CA THR A 14 11.08 8.41 -28.80
C THR A 14 10.89 8.66 -27.31
N ASP A 15 9.65 8.86 -26.86
CA ASP A 15 9.30 9.06 -25.44
C ASP A 15 9.73 7.87 -24.58
N LEU A 16 9.55 6.64 -25.09
CA LEU A 16 9.95 5.43 -24.39
C LEU A 16 11.48 5.32 -24.26
N VAL A 17 12.22 5.67 -25.30
CA VAL A 17 13.71 5.74 -25.25
C VAL A 17 14.16 6.79 -24.24
N GLU A 18 13.59 8.01 -24.29
CA GLU A 18 13.88 9.06 -23.30
C GLU A 18 13.56 8.63 -21.87
N PHE A 19 12.47 7.89 -21.67
CA PHE A 19 12.14 7.33 -20.35
C PHE A 19 13.25 6.41 -19.84
N TYR A 20 13.74 5.47 -20.68
CA TYR A 20 14.80 4.55 -20.27
C TYR A 20 16.17 5.22 -20.09
N GLU A 21 16.47 6.26 -20.86
CA GLU A 21 17.67 7.09 -20.64
C GLU A 21 17.63 7.78 -19.28
N GLU A 22 16.49 8.39 -18.90
CA GLU A 22 16.28 8.99 -17.58
C GLU A 22 16.32 7.94 -16.46
N TYR A 23 15.74 6.76 -16.71
CA TYR A 23 15.77 5.63 -15.78
C TYR A 23 17.22 5.18 -15.51
N MET A 24 18.02 4.95 -16.55
CA MET A 24 19.43 4.57 -16.41
C MET A 24 20.24 5.68 -15.73
N ALA A 25 19.96 6.93 -16.03
CA ALA A 25 20.62 8.05 -15.35
C ALA A 25 20.36 8.05 -13.85
N ALA A 26 19.13 7.73 -13.44
CA ALA A 26 18.72 7.68 -12.04
C ALA A 26 19.25 6.43 -11.29
N THR A 27 19.42 5.30 -11.97
CA THR A 27 19.78 4.01 -11.33
C THR A 27 21.27 3.70 -11.44
N GLU A 28 21.90 3.92 -12.60
CA GLU A 28 23.28 3.51 -12.86
C GLU A 28 24.28 4.66 -12.71
N ASN A 29 23.86 5.89 -13.04
CA ASN A 29 24.74 7.05 -13.04
C ASN A 29 24.62 7.91 -11.76
N ASN A 30 23.89 7.44 -10.73
CA ASN A 30 23.70 8.13 -9.45
C ASN A 30 23.17 9.59 -9.61
N LYS A 31 22.36 9.86 -10.62
CA LYS A 31 21.66 11.13 -10.74
C LYS A 31 20.75 11.31 -9.51
N ASP A 32 20.82 12.48 -8.87
CA ASP A 32 19.94 12.80 -7.75
C ASP A 32 18.48 12.68 -8.20
N LEU A 33 17.70 11.85 -7.48
CA LEU A 33 16.27 11.69 -7.79
C LEU A 33 15.50 13.00 -7.70
N ASN A 34 15.97 13.98 -6.93
CA ASN A 34 15.36 15.32 -6.85
C ASN A 34 15.47 16.11 -8.18
N GLU A 35 16.43 15.78 -9.03
CA GLU A 35 16.65 16.39 -10.35
C GLU A 35 16.07 15.56 -11.49
N SER A 36 15.37 14.48 -11.17
CA SER A 36 14.79 13.56 -12.15
C SER A 36 13.30 13.81 -12.41
N LYS A 37 12.78 13.24 -13.49
CA LYS A 37 11.32 13.20 -13.77
C LYS A 37 10.51 12.40 -12.74
N PHE A 38 11.18 11.63 -11.87
CA PHE A 38 10.58 10.79 -10.84
C PHE A 38 10.34 11.54 -9.51
N ALA A 39 10.89 12.73 -9.35
CA ALA A 39 10.59 13.59 -8.22
C ALA A 39 9.14 14.10 -8.30
N LEU A 40 8.42 14.02 -7.19
CA LEU A 40 7.12 14.67 -7.09
C LEU A 40 7.31 16.17 -6.85
N ASP A 41 6.40 16.97 -7.35
CA ASP A 41 6.35 18.41 -7.10
C ASP A 41 5.17 18.78 -6.19
N ASN A 42 5.25 19.96 -5.58
CA ASN A 42 4.23 20.45 -4.64
C ASN A 42 2.84 20.62 -5.30
N LYS A 43 2.77 20.80 -6.62
CA LYS A 43 1.49 20.91 -7.34
C LYS A 43 0.77 19.56 -7.41
N ARG A 44 1.54 18.47 -7.60
CA ARG A 44 1.00 17.11 -7.74
C ARG A 44 0.85 16.39 -6.40
N ALA A 45 1.71 16.69 -5.42
CA ALA A 45 1.79 15.97 -4.15
C ALA A 45 1.77 16.92 -2.92
N ARG A 46 0.88 17.92 -2.93
CA ARG A 46 0.78 18.94 -1.87
C ARG A 46 0.71 18.34 -0.46
N GLY A 47 -0.05 17.25 -0.29
CA GLY A 47 -0.18 16.57 1.01
C GLY A 47 1.15 15.99 1.50
N PHE A 48 1.94 15.44 0.60
CA PHE A 48 3.27 14.91 0.93
C PHE A 48 4.23 16.03 1.39
N PHE A 49 4.28 17.14 0.66
CA PHE A 49 5.13 18.28 1.04
C PHE A 49 4.66 18.92 2.35
N THR A 50 3.34 19.03 2.59
CA THR A 50 2.83 19.47 3.89
C THR A 50 3.22 18.50 5.02
N LEU A 51 3.24 17.19 4.77
CA LEU A 51 3.76 16.22 5.74
C LEU A 51 5.23 16.51 6.07
N LEU A 52 6.09 16.74 5.05
CA LEU A 52 7.50 17.04 5.27
C LEU A 52 7.67 18.30 6.13
N GLU A 53 6.94 19.39 5.83
CA GLU A 53 6.94 20.62 6.65
C GLU A 53 6.56 20.33 8.11
N LYS A 54 5.53 19.52 8.34
CA LYS A 54 5.09 19.16 9.70
C LYS A 54 6.08 18.26 10.42
N LEU A 55 6.81 17.42 9.72
CA LEU A 55 7.88 16.60 10.30
C LEU A 55 9.07 17.45 10.77
N GLU A 56 9.35 18.59 10.12
CA GLU A 56 10.38 19.54 10.56
C GLU A 56 10.03 20.19 11.90
N GLU A 57 8.75 20.44 12.17
CA GLU A 57 8.26 20.97 13.44
C GLU A 57 8.41 19.96 14.60
N ARG A 58 8.72 18.68 14.31
CA ARG A 58 8.88 17.54 15.22
C ARG A 58 7.86 17.49 16.35
N PRO A 59 6.64 17.02 16.11
CA PRO A 59 5.79 16.60 17.20
C PRO A 59 6.46 15.42 17.91
N GLU A 60 6.63 15.53 19.23
CA GLU A 60 7.13 14.45 20.07
C GLU A 60 6.27 13.18 19.83
N ALA A 61 6.93 12.01 19.78
CA ALA A 61 6.29 10.69 19.70
C ALA A 61 5.85 10.18 18.30
N ILE A 62 6.58 10.50 17.23
CA ILE A 62 6.44 9.79 15.95
C ILE A 62 7.34 8.55 15.97
N ASN A 63 6.73 7.36 15.77
CA ASN A 63 7.47 6.09 15.74
C ASN A 63 7.91 5.69 14.33
N ALA A 64 7.20 6.13 13.30
CA ALA A 64 7.49 5.87 11.91
C ALA A 64 6.79 6.89 11.01
N VAL A 65 7.26 7.03 9.77
CA VAL A 65 6.63 7.86 8.73
C VAL A 65 6.22 6.99 7.54
N LYS A 66 5.12 7.38 6.89
CA LYS A 66 4.51 6.60 5.81
C LYS A 66 4.38 7.43 4.54
N GLY A 67 4.94 6.91 3.43
CA GLY A 67 4.63 7.30 2.07
C GLY A 67 3.55 6.42 1.44
N GLN A 68 3.00 6.84 0.31
CA GLN A 68 1.94 6.12 -0.39
C GLN A 68 1.96 6.44 -1.87
N ILE A 69 1.69 5.42 -2.68
CA ILE A 69 1.62 5.53 -4.14
C ILE A 69 0.62 4.50 -4.68
N THR A 70 0.02 4.78 -5.83
CA THR A 70 -0.77 3.78 -6.56
C THR A 70 0.13 2.59 -6.92
N GLY A 71 -0.34 1.38 -6.67
CA GLY A 71 0.41 0.18 -6.97
C GLY A 71 0.49 -0.13 -8.47
N PRO A 72 1.48 -0.93 -8.90
CA PRO A 72 1.77 -1.17 -10.31
C PRO A 72 0.64 -1.87 -11.05
N ILE A 73 -0.10 -2.76 -10.41
CA ILE A 73 -1.20 -3.47 -11.05
C ILE A 73 -2.38 -2.53 -11.28
N THR A 74 -2.76 -1.76 -10.27
CA THR A 74 -3.82 -0.76 -10.38
C THR A 74 -3.49 0.29 -11.42
N PHE A 75 -2.25 0.78 -11.43
CA PHE A 75 -1.81 1.75 -12.42
C PHE A 75 -1.89 1.17 -13.85
N ALA A 76 -1.23 0.03 -14.08
CA ALA A 76 -1.10 -0.54 -15.41
C ALA A 76 -2.44 -1.10 -15.96
N THR A 77 -3.36 -1.54 -15.12
CA THR A 77 -4.70 -1.94 -15.54
C THR A 77 -5.66 -0.76 -15.68
N GLY A 78 -5.44 0.33 -14.96
CA GLY A 78 -6.24 1.56 -15.02
C GLY A 78 -5.93 2.43 -16.23
N VAL A 79 -4.66 2.62 -16.56
CA VAL A 79 -4.22 3.40 -17.73
C VAL A 79 -4.47 2.59 -19.01
N LYS A 80 -5.01 3.27 -20.03
CA LYS A 80 -5.41 2.65 -21.30
C LYS A 80 -4.63 3.26 -22.46
N ASP A 81 -4.50 2.50 -23.55
CA ASP A 81 -4.05 3.01 -24.85
C ASP A 81 -5.22 3.66 -25.64
N GLN A 82 -4.94 4.14 -26.84
CA GLN A 82 -5.92 4.73 -27.76
C GLN A 82 -7.04 3.74 -28.16
N ASN A 83 -6.83 2.44 -28.03
CA ASN A 83 -7.79 1.38 -28.31
C ASN A 83 -8.57 0.95 -27.06
N LYS A 84 -8.40 1.65 -25.93
CA LYS A 84 -8.96 1.32 -24.62
C LYS A 84 -8.41 0.02 -24.00
N LYS A 85 -7.31 -0.52 -24.52
CA LYS A 85 -6.62 -1.67 -23.95
C LYS A 85 -5.77 -1.22 -22.77
N ALA A 86 -5.78 -1.96 -21.66
CA ALA A 86 -4.93 -1.67 -20.51
C ALA A 86 -3.44 -1.80 -20.89
N ILE A 87 -2.61 -0.86 -20.44
CA ILE A 87 -1.18 -0.88 -20.73
C ILE A 87 -0.46 -2.07 -20.08
N PHE A 88 -1.09 -2.73 -19.12
CA PHE A 88 -0.59 -3.96 -18.52
C PHE A 88 -0.24 -5.03 -19.56
N TYR A 89 -1.02 -5.11 -20.64
CA TYR A 89 -0.86 -6.11 -21.69
C TYR A 89 0.22 -5.79 -22.74
N GLU A 90 0.86 -4.63 -22.62
CA GLU A 90 2.01 -4.24 -23.45
C GLU A 90 3.26 -4.29 -22.57
N GLU A 91 4.08 -5.33 -22.76
CA GLU A 91 5.20 -5.65 -21.87
C GLU A 91 6.14 -4.47 -21.64
N GLN A 92 6.52 -3.74 -22.71
CA GLN A 92 7.44 -2.59 -22.60
C GLN A 92 6.81 -1.44 -21.80
N ILE A 93 5.51 -1.19 -21.97
CA ILE A 93 4.84 -0.09 -21.27
C ILE A 93 4.62 -0.48 -19.81
N ARG A 94 4.26 -1.74 -19.56
CA ARG A 94 4.15 -2.28 -18.20
C ARG A 94 5.48 -2.16 -17.46
N ASP A 95 6.58 -2.57 -18.09
CA ASP A 95 7.94 -2.45 -17.54
C ASP A 95 8.28 -0.99 -17.21
N ALA A 96 8.07 -0.07 -18.14
CA ALA A 96 8.28 1.35 -17.89
C ALA A 96 7.41 1.89 -16.74
N ALA A 97 6.14 1.46 -16.65
CA ALA A 97 5.23 1.87 -15.59
C ALA A 97 5.69 1.37 -14.21
N VAL A 98 6.12 0.11 -14.10
CA VAL A 98 6.64 -0.47 -12.85
C VAL A 98 7.89 0.27 -12.39
N LYS A 99 8.85 0.51 -13.30
CA LYS A 99 10.06 1.27 -13.04
C LYS A 99 9.78 2.71 -12.61
N HIS A 100 8.83 3.36 -13.28
CA HIS A 100 8.39 4.71 -12.94
C HIS A 100 7.85 4.79 -11.50
N LEU A 101 6.96 3.89 -11.14
CA LEU A 101 6.38 3.83 -9.80
C LEU A 101 7.43 3.46 -8.74
N GLY A 102 8.33 2.52 -9.07
CA GLY A 102 9.45 2.15 -8.21
C GLY A 102 10.37 3.34 -7.90
N LEU A 103 10.72 4.16 -8.90
CA LEU A 103 11.56 5.33 -8.68
C LEU A 103 10.83 6.47 -7.94
N ILE A 104 9.53 6.66 -8.13
CA ILE A 104 8.75 7.59 -7.29
C ILE A 104 8.71 7.10 -5.84
N ALA A 105 8.54 5.79 -5.61
CA ALA A 105 8.59 5.21 -4.27
C ALA A 105 9.97 5.37 -3.64
N ALA A 106 11.04 5.16 -4.40
CA ALA A 106 12.43 5.42 -4.00
C ALA A 106 12.63 6.88 -3.58
N TRP A 107 12.17 7.82 -4.40
CA TRP A 107 12.25 9.24 -4.09
C TRP A 107 11.49 9.59 -2.80
N GLN A 108 10.26 9.10 -2.63
CA GLN A 108 9.53 9.30 -1.37
C GLN A 108 10.29 8.74 -0.17
N THR A 109 10.88 7.54 -0.32
CA THR A 109 11.69 6.91 0.72
C THR A 109 12.86 7.81 1.10
N GLU A 110 13.60 8.35 0.13
CA GLU A 110 14.72 9.24 0.39
C GLU A 110 14.30 10.54 1.09
N GLN A 111 13.17 11.15 0.69
CA GLN A 111 12.67 12.35 1.36
C GLN A 111 12.29 12.07 2.82
N LEU A 112 11.58 10.97 3.08
CA LEU A 112 11.14 10.60 4.43
C LEU A 112 12.30 10.16 5.33
N SER A 113 13.33 9.52 4.78
CA SER A 113 14.51 9.05 5.53
C SER A 113 15.34 10.20 6.13
N LYS A 114 15.21 11.42 5.60
CA LYS A 114 15.89 12.61 6.13
C LYS A 114 15.54 12.92 7.60
N TYR A 115 14.41 12.42 8.08
CA TYR A 115 13.93 12.65 9.45
C TYR A 115 14.46 11.63 10.47
N ASN A 116 15.28 10.65 10.05
CA ASN A 116 15.82 9.59 10.90
C ASN A 116 14.74 8.78 11.66
N LEU A 117 13.62 8.53 11.00
CA LEU A 117 12.53 7.70 11.48
C LEU A 117 12.42 6.45 10.58
N PRO A 118 11.91 5.32 11.09
CA PRO A 118 11.53 4.20 10.25
C PRO A 118 10.56 4.65 9.15
N VAL A 119 10.86 4.27 7.91
CA VAL A 119 10.05 4.64 6.73
C VAL A 119 9.27 3.42 6.24
N ILE A 120 8.01 3.64 5.90
CA ILE A 120 7.14 2.65 5.29
C ILE A 120 6.56 3.27 4.00
N VAL A 121 6.59 2.55 2.88
CA VAL A 121 5.93 2.99 1.66
C VAL A 121 4.87 1.97 1.26
N PHE A 122 3.64 2.44 1.11
CA PHE A 122 2.51 1.62 0.68
C PHE A 122 2.22 1.77 -0.80
N PHE A 123 1.95 0.63 -1.44
CA PHE A 123 1.39 0.53 -2.78
C PHE A 123 -0.11 0.20 -2.66
N ASP A 124 -0.98 1.09 -3.16
CA ASP A 124 -2.42 0.88 -3.13
C ASP A 124 -2.87 0.10 -4.36
N GLU A 125 -3.46 -1.08 -4.13
CA GLU A 125 -3.81 -2.05 -5.16
C GLU A 125 -5.31 -2.43 -5.16
N PRO A 126 -6.23 -1.47 -5.31
CA PRO A 126 -7.65 -1.79 -5.40
C PRO A 126 -7.99 -2.70 -6.59
N ALA A 127 -7.20 -2.69 -7.67
CA ALA A 127 -7.43 -3.56 -8.82
C ALA A 127 -7.28 -5.06 -8.50
N LEU A 128 -6.56 -5.43 -7.44
CA LEU A 128 -6.45 -6.84 -7.02
C LEU A 128 -7.80 -7.45 -6.62
N ALA A 129 -8.80 -6.64 -6.27
CA ALA A 129 -10.16 -7.11 -6.04
C ALA A 129 -10.78 -7.79 -7.28
N GLY A 130 -10.33 -7.40 -8.48
CA GLY A 130 -10.76 -7.99 -9.75
C GLY A 130 -9.93 -9.21 -10.19
N PHE A 131 -8.83 -9.53 -9.49
CA PHE A 131 -7.97 -10.64 -9.88
C PHE A 131 -8.72 -11.98 -9.82
N GLY A 132 -8.57 -12.80 -10.88
CA GLY A 132 -9.32 -14.04 -11.02
C GLY A 132 -10.74 -13.87 -11.59
N SER A 133 -11.21 -12.64 -11.81
CA SER A 133 -12.44 -12.36 -12.54
C SER A 133 -12.23 -12.44 -14.06
N SER A 134 -13.31 -12.38 -14.82
CA SER A 134 -13.25 -12.35 -16.29
C SER A 134 -12.49 -11.12 -16.83
N GLU A 135 -12.41 -10.04 -16.08
CA GLU A 135 -11.71 -8.82 -16.48
C GLU A 135 -10.18 -8.99 -16.48
N PHE A 136 -9.64 -9.79 -15.56
CA PHE A 136 -8.20 -10.03 -15.40
C PHE A 136 -7.80 -11.49 -15.67
N ILE A 137 -8.61 -12.25 -16.41
CA ILE A 137 -8.39 -13.69 -16.64
C ILE A 137 -7.05 -14.00 -17.32
N SER A 138 -6.49 -13.06 -18.05
CA SER A 138 -5.21 -13.19 -18.75
C SER A 138 -3.99 -12.67 -17.97
N ILE A 139 -4.21 -12.14 -16.76
CA ILE A 139 -3.13 -11.71 -15.88
C ILE A 139 -2.77 -12.85 -14.93
N SER A 140 -1.56 -13.36 -15.03
CA SER A 140 -1.09 -14.44 -14.17
C SER A 140 -0.62 -13.94 -12.80
N LYS A 141 -0.75 -14.79 -11.76
CA LYS A 141 -0.18 -14.53 -10.43
C LYS A 141 1.32 -14.19 -10.51
N LYS A 142 2.06 -14.88 -11.39
CA LYS A 142 3.49 -14.63 -11.57
C LYS A 142 3.78 -13.21 -12.06
N GLU A 143 3.07 -12.71 -13.07
CA GLU A 143 3.26 -11.35 -13.57
C GLU A 143 2.97 -10.30 -12.49
N VAL A 144 1.94 -10.51 -11.68
CA VAL A 144 1.63 -9.63 -10.54
C VAL A 144 2.76 -9.64 -9.52
N MET A 145 3.25 -10.83 -9.15
CA MET A 145 4.33 -10.97 -8.18
C MET A 145 5.66 -10.39 -8.69
N ASP A 146 5.97 -10.55 -9.98
CA ASP A 146 7.15 -9.95 -10.60
C ASP A 146 7.09 -8.40 -10.49
N CYS A 147 5.94 -7.79 -10.77
CA CYS A 147 5.74 -6.34 -10.58
C CYS A 147 5.92 -5.92 -9.11
N PHE A 148 5.42 -6.71 -8.15
CA PHE A 148 5.58 -6.41 -6.72
C PHE A 148 7.03 -6.55 -6.27
N SER A 149 7.71 -7.61 -6.71
CA SER A 149 9.13 -7.80 -6.40
C SER A 149 9.94 -6.59 -6.84
N GLU A 150 9.72 -6.12 -8.06
CA GLU A 150 10.45 -4.97 -8.60
C GLU A 150 10.18 -3.68 -7.80
N VAL A 151 8.93 -3.30 -7.57
CA VAL A 151 8.65 -2.05 -6.81
C VAL A 151 9.07 -2.14 -5.34
N ASN A 152 9.00 -3.32 -4.72
CA ASN A 152 9.49 -3.55 -3.37
C ASN A 152 11.01 -3.32 -3.26
N GLU A 153 11.76 -3.80 -4.24
CA GLU A 153 13.22 -3.68 -4.28
C GLU A 153 13.69 -2.22 -4.19
N TYR A 154 13.05 -1.29 -4.91
CA TYR A 154 13.40 0.14 -4.88
C TYR A 154 13.30 0.75 -3.47
N VAL A 155 12.35 0.32 -2.69
CA VAL A 155 12.11 0.80 -1.33
C VAL A 155 13.00 0.08 -0.31
N GLN A 156 13.06 -1.26 -0.41
CA GLN A 156 13.78 -2.10 0.57
C GLN A 156 15.29 -1.92 0.50
N GLN A 157 15.87 -1.69 -0.69
CA GLN A 157 17.29 -1.36 -0.84
C GLN A 157 17.69 -0.05 -0.15
N ARG A 158 16.70 0.82 0.15
CA ARG A 158 16.88 2.05 0.93
C ARG A 158 16.60 1.89 2.42
N GLY A 159 16.46 0.65 2.90
CA GLY A 159 16.23 0.32 4.31
C GLY A 159 14.83 0.63 4.81
N ALA A 160 13.86 0.86 3.94
CA ALA A 160 12.46 1.09 4.29
C ALA A 160 11.61 -0.20 4.13
N LEU A 161 10.45 -0.24 4.78
CA LEU A 161 9.48 -1.30 4.66
C LEU A 161 8.47 -0.99 3.54
N THR A 162 8.05 -2.04 2.83
CA THR A 162 6.97 -1.95 1.84
C THR A 162 5.67 -2.52 2.38
N GLY A 163 4.56 -1.92 2.00
CA GLY A 163 3.23 -2.44 2.28
C GLY A 163 2.38 -2.45 1.01
N ILE A 164 1.46 -3.41 0.92
CA ILE A 164 0.41 -3.42 -0.10
C ILE A 164 -0.92 -3.26 0.58
N HIS A 165 -1.72 -2.29 0.11
CA HIS A 165 -3.07 -2.04 0.61
C HIS A 165 -4.12 -2.46 -0.41
N VAL A 166 -5.09 -3.27 0.05
CA VAL A 166 -6.29 -3.65 -0.70
C VAL A 166 -7.51 -3.44 0.18
N CYS A 167 -8.41 -2.56 -0.24
CA CYS A 167 -9.62 -2.20 0.50
C CYS A 167 -10.85 -3.06 0.16
N ALA A 168 -10.69 -4.14 -0.60
CA ALA A 168 -11.75 -5.06 -0.98
C ALA A 168 -11.30 -6.51 -0.85
N ASN A 169 -12.22 -7.48 -1.08
CA ASN A 169 -11.83 -8.88 -1.09
C ASN A 169 -10.92 -9.20 -2.29
N ALA A 170 -9.85 -9.95 -2.06
CA ALA A 170 -8.86 -10.32 -3.06
C ALA A 170 -8.36 -11.75 -2.86
N ASP A 171 -7.58 -12.25 -3.81
CA ASP A 171 -6.72 -13.43 -3.58
C ASP A 171 -5.50 -13.00 -2.73
N TRP A 172 -5.65 -13.12 -1.41
CA TRP A 172 -4.65 -12.69 -0.45
C TRP A 172 -3.32 -13.43 -0.59
N SER A 173 -3.32 -14.63 -1.18
CA SER A 173 -2.10 -15.40 -1.42
C SER A 173 -1.09 -14.67 -2.31
N ILE A 174 -1.56 -13.76 -3.15
CA ILE A 174 -0.67 -12.96 -4.02
C ILE A 174 0.24 -12.07 -3.18
N ILE A 175 -0.32 -11.44 -2.15
CA ILE A 175 0.42 -10.52 -1.27
C ILE A 175 1.21 -11.31 -0.23
N LEU A 176 0.56 -12.31 0.40
CA LEU A 176 1.17 -13.11 1.47
C LEU A 176 2.37 -13.96 1.00
N ASP A 177 2.37 -14.38 -0.27
CA ASP A 177 3.47 -15.15 -0.87
C ASP A 177 4.54 -14.22 -1.51
N SER A 178 4.30 -12.90 -1.57
CA SER A 178 5.27 -11.93 -2.10
C SER A 178 6.33 -11.54 -1.06
N GLU A 179 7.32 -10.75 -1.48
CA GLU A 179 8.36 -10.20 -0.62
C GLU A 179 7.93 -8.89 0.10
N THR A 180 6.65 -8.55 0.06
CA THR A 180 6.10 -7.39 0.75
C THR A 180 6.17 -7.57 2.27
N ASN A 181 6.56 -6.51 2.99
CA ASN A 181 6.71 -6.57 4.44
C ASN A 181 5.37 -6.46 5.19
N ILE A 182 4.40 -5.70 4.64
CA ILE A 182 3.17 -5.36 5.34
C ILE A 182 1.96 -5.61 4.43
N LEU A 183 1.03 -6.45 4.88
CA LEU A 183 -0.31 -6.56 4.29
C LEU A 183 -1.23 -5.55 4.98
N SER A 184 -1.87 -4.66 4.21
CA SER A 184 -2.93 -3.77 4.69
C SER A 184 -4.26 -4.12 4.05
N PHE A 185 -5.27 -4.36 4.87
CA PHE A 185 -6.58 -4.78 4.39
C PHE A 185 -7.71 -4.26 5.28
N ASP A 186 -8.93 -4.27 4.76
CA ASP A 186 -10.14 -3.98 5.50
C ASP A 186 -10.54 -5.20 6.35
N ALA A 187 -10.06 -5.22 7.59
CA ALA A 187 -10.39 -6.28 8.55
C ALA A 187 -11.81 -6.14 9.12
N TYR A 188 -12.41 -4.96 9.03
CA TYR A 188 -13.79 -4.76 9.43
C TYR A 188 -14.75 -5.54 8.56
N SER A 189 -14.52 -5.57 7.24
CA SER A 189 -15.42 -6.18 6.27
C SER A 189 -14.95 -7.56 5.76
N PHE A 190 -13.65 -7.82 5.71
CA PHE A 190 -13.09 -8.98 4.98
C PHE A 190 -12.20 -9.91 5.81
N PHE A 191 -12.23 -9.80 7.13
CA PHE A 191 -11.40 -10.66 8.00
C PHE A 191 -11.61 -12.15 7.73
N ASP A 192 -12.85 -12.62 7.66
CA ASP A 192 -13.17 -14.03 7.40
C ASP A 192 -12.66 -14.51 6.03
N LYS A 193 -12.55 -13.58 5.06
CA LYS A 193 -12.00 -13.90 3.73
C LYS A 193 -10.49 -14.07 3.75
N LEU A 194 -9.80 -13.30 4.58
CA LEU A 194 -8.35 -13.46 4.79
C LEU A 194 -8.04 -14.81 5.44
N LEU A 195 -8.84 -15.27 6.39
CA LEU A 195 -8.63 -16.54 7.10
C LEU A 195 -8.68 -17.78 6.18
N ILE A 196 -9.30 -17.70 5.00
CA ILE A 196 -9.25 -18.77 4.01
C ILE A 196 -7.80 -19.09 3.59
N PHE A 197 -6.89 -18.14 3.74
CA PHE A 197 -5.46 -18.24 3.41
C PHE A 197 -4.58 -18.43 4.66
N SER A 198 -5.09 -19.11 5.69
CA SER A 198 -4.42 -19.26 6.99
C SER A 198 -3.00 -19.81 6.90
N ASP A 199 -2.73 -20.75 5.99
CA ASP A 199 -1.39 -21.33 5.78
C ASP A 199 -0.40 -20.28 5.22
N SER A 200 -0.79 -19.54 4.18
CA SER A 200 0.04 -18.45 3.64
C SER A 200 0.24 -17.35 4.68
N LEU A 201 -0.81 -17.04 5.46
CA LEU A 201 -0.77 -16.03 6.52
C LEU A 201 0.16 -16.45 7.67
N GLN A 202 0.11 -17.73 8.08
CA GLN A 202 1.06 -18.29 9.05
C GLN A 202 2.51 -18.13 8.55
N ASN A 203 2.78 -18.54 7.32
CA ASN A 203 4.11 -18.45 6.71
C ASN A 203 4.58 -16.98 6.63
N PHE A 204 3.71 -16.07 6.24
CA PHE A 204 3.99 -14.64 6.16
C PHE A 204 4.40 -14.07 7.52
N LEU A 205 3.61 -14.34 8.57
CA LEU A 205 3.89 -13.89 9.93
C LEU A 205 5.18 -14.54 10.50
N GLN A 206 5.41 -15.82 10.24
CA GLN A 206 6.63 -16.51 10.69
C GLN A 206 7.91 -15.95 10.05
N LYS A 207 7.83 -15.43 8.84
CA LYS A 207 8.93 -14.74 8.15
C LYS A 207 9.12 -13.27 8.60
N GLY A 208 8.33 -12.80 9.56
CA GLY A 208 8.40 -11.43 10.06
C GLY A 208 7.47 -10.44 9.33
N GLY A 209 6.58 -10.95 8.48
CA GLY A 209 5.53 -10.14 7.85
C GLY A 209 4.63 -9.48 8.88
N GLN A 210 4.06 -8.34 8.55
CA GLN A 210 3.24 -7.51 9.44
C GLN A 210 1.87 -7.25 8.83
N ILE A 211 0.88 -7.01 9.68
CA ILE A 211 -0.49 -6.73 9.26
C ILE A 211 -0.90 -5.32 9.69
N ALA A 212 -1.28 -4.47 8.73
CA ALA A 212 -2.02 -3.25 8.98
C ALA A 212 -3.52 -3.59 9.03
N TRP A 213 -4.02 -3.73 10.25
CA TRP A 213 -5.35 -4.26 10.58
C TRP A 213 -6.39 -3.16 10.51
N GLY A 214 -7.08 -3.05 9.38
CA GLY A 214 -8.09 -2.06 9.10
C GLY A 214 -9.40 -2.31 9.84
N ILE A 215 -9.40 -2.18 11.17
CA ILE A 215 -10.56 -2.49 12.02
C ILE A 215 -11.58 -1.36 12.10
N VAL A 216 -11.20 -0.12 11.80
CA VAL A 216 -12.10 1.03 11.87
C VAL A 216 -12.72 1.28 10.49
N PRO A 217 -14.05 1.17 10.34
CA PRO A 217 -14.70 1.29 9.04
C PRO A 217 -14.58 2.69 8.44
N THR A 218 -14.51 2.75 7.09
CA THR A 218 -14.43 4.01 6.34
C THR A 218 -15.34 4.04 5.11
N GLN A 219 -15.96 2.91 4.73
CA GLN A 219 -16.75 2.83 3.50
C GLN A 219 -18.18 3.30 3.71
N GLU A 220 -18.89 2.71 4.68
CA GLU A 220 -20.28 3.01 4.93
C GLU A 220 -20.43 3.99 6.10
N LYS A 221 -21.16 5.09 5.87
CA LYS A 221 -21.38 6.15 6.88
C LYS A 221 -22.06 5.64 8.13
N GLU A 222 -23.02 4.74 7.95
CA GLU A 222 -23.79 4.10 9.01
C GLU A 222 -22.89 3.27 9.94
N ASP A 223 -21.89 2.59 9.39
CA ASP A 223 -20.91 1.84 10.16
C ASP A 223 -20.02 2.78 10.97
N ILE A 224 -19.52 3.84 10.34
CA ILE A 224 -18.71 4.86 11.03
C ILE A 224 -19.52 5.48 12.20
N ASP A 225 -20.79 5.84 11.95
CA ASP A 225 -21.63 6.53 12.92
C ASP A 225 -21.99 5.60 14.10
N ARG A 226 -22.15 4.30 13.87
CA ARG A 226 -22.50 3.29 14.88
C ARG A 226 -21.34 2.89 15.78
N GLU A 227 -20.11 2.86 15.24
CA GLU A 227 -18.97 2.29 15.95
C GLU A 227 -18.42 3.19 17.06
N ASN A 228 -17.87 2.49 18.06
CA ASN A 228 -17.16 3.06 19.20
C ASN A 228 -15.94 2.19 19.55
N ILE A 229 -15.09 2.69 20.45
CA ILE A 229 -13.84 2.03 20.84
C ILE A 229 -14.09 0.63 21.42
N ASP A 230 -15.12 0.45 22.25
CA ASP A 230 -15.38 -0.82 22.91
C ASP A 230 -15.85 -1.90 21.94
N ASN A 231 -16.73 -1.55 20.99
CA ASN A 231 -17.20 -2.46 19.96
C ASN A 231 -16.04 -2.91 19.05
N LEU A 232 -15.23 -1.96 18.61
CA LEU A 232 -14.09 -2.24 17.73
C LEU A 232 -13.01 -3.06 18.45
N TYR A 233 -12.76 -2.78 19.73
CA TYR A 233 -11.86 -3.57 20.56
C TYR A 233 -12.35 -5.01 20.72
N SER A 234 -13.65 -5.22 21.04
CA SER A 234 -14.24 -6.57 21.14
C SER A 234 -14.11 -7.33 19.83
N ARG A 235 -14.46 -6.69 18.71
CA ARG A 235 -14.28 -7.28 17.36
C ARG A 235 -12.83 -7.65 17.08
N PHE A 236 -11.88 -6.76 17.39
CA PHE A 236 -10.45 -7.03 17.22
C PHE A 236 -9.99 -8.23 18.05
N THR A 237 -10.42 -8.34 19.32
CA THR A 237 -10.04 -9.46 20.20
C THR A 237 -10.61 -10.80 19.71
N GLU A 238 -11.84 -10.83 19.21
CA GLU A 238 -12.44 -12.01 18.58
C GLU A 238 -11.66 -12.43 17.33
N GLN A 239 -11.36 -11.47 16.45
CA GLN A 239 -10.57 -11.71 15.24
C GLN A 239 -9.15 -12.19 15.58
N LEU A 240 -8.50 -11.62 16.60
CA LEU A 240 -7.17 -12.03 17.06
C LEU A 240 -7.18 -13.48 17.60
N GLU A 241 -8.22 -13.85 18.33
CA GLU A 241 -8.39 -15.23 18.82
C GLU A 241 -8.54 -16.23 17.69
N GLN A 242 -9.37 -15.88 16.72
CA GLN A 242 -9.58 -16.74 15.55
C GLN A 242 -8.31 -16.86 14.72
N LEU A 243 -7.60 -15.73 14.45
CA LEU A 243 -6.33 -15.75 13.72
C LEU A 243 -5.28 -16.62 14.42
N ALA A 244 -5.12 -16.46 15.74
CA ALA A 244 -4.16 -17.22 16.52
C ALA A 244 -4.46 -18.74 16.46
N LYS A 245 -5.75 -19.11 16.51
CA LYS A 245 -6.18 -20.49 16.36
C LYS A 245 -5.90 -21.05 14.98
N ASP A 246 -6.29 -20.34 13.92
CA ASP A 246 -6.22 -20.85 12.54
C ASP A 246 -4.78 -20.86 11.99
N THR A 247 -3.91 -19.97 12.49
CA THR A 247 -2.48 -19.95 12.14
C THR A 247 -1.59 -20.73 13.11
N ASN A 248 -2.14 -21.25 14.22
CA ASN A 248 -1.37 -21.89 15.28
C ASN A 248 -0.21 -21.02 15.84
N LEU A 249 -0.40 -19.70 15.85
CA LEU A 249 0.53 -18.71 16.40
C LEU A 249 0.02 -18.18 17.74
N SER A 250 0.93 -17.77 18.61
CA SER A 250 0.52 -17.12 19.86
C SER A 250 -0.03 -15.72 19.60
N LYS A 251 -1.05 -15.32 20.36
CA LYS A 251 -1.60 -13.94 20.32
C LYS A 251 -0.48 -12.90 20.51
N GLN A 252 0.45 -13.16 21.43
CA GLN A 252 1.59 -12.26 21.69
C GLN A 252 2.53 -12.11 20.48
N SER A 253 2.76 -13.18 19.71
CA SER A 253 3.54 -13.10 18.48
C SER A 253 2.84 -12.22 17.44
N ILE A 254 1.54 -12.42 17.25
CA ILE A 254 0.73 -11.64 16.30
C ILE A 254 0.68 -10.17 16.71
N LEU A 255 0.43 -9.87 17.99
CA LEU A 255 0.34 -8.50 18.50
C LEU A 255 1.62 -7.66 18.29
N ARG A 256 2.78 -8.29 18.17
CA ARG A 256 4.05 -7.61 17.86
C ARG A 256 4.21 -7.27 16.38
N GLN A 257 3.36 -7.79 15.53
CA GLN A 257 3.44 -7.69 14.07
C GLN A 257 2.22 -7.00 13.47
N ILE A 258 1.50 -6.17 14.25
CA ILE A 258 0.31 -5.47 13.76
C ILE A 258 0.41 -3.95 13.91
N TYR A 259 -0.28 -3.28 12.99
CA TYR A 259 -0.66 -1.87 13.09
C TYR A 259 -2.18 -1.78 13.12
N ILE A 260 -2.74 -0.93 13.95
CA ILE A 260 -4.17 -0.61 13.93
C ILE A 260 -4.39 0.54 12.98
N THR A 261 -5.23 0.33 11.97
CA THR A 261 -5.51 1.29 10.91
C THR A 261 -7.00 1.44 10.66
N PRO A 262 -7.42 2.52 10.00
CA PRO A 262 -8.70 2.53 9.30
C PRO A 262 -8.71 1.48 8.18
N SER A 263 -9.90 1.04 7.77
CA SER A 263 -10.06 0.06 6.69
C SER A 263 -9.60 0.60 5.33
N CYS A 264 -9.70 1.93 5.13
CA CYS A 264 -9.21 2.65 3.95
C CYS A 264 -8.91 4.12 4.30
N GLY A 265 -8.53 4.92 3.31
CA GLY A 265 -8.30 6.35 3.48
C GLY A 265 -9.58 7.14 3.81
N THR A 266 -9.41 8.26 4.52
CA THR A 266 -10.54 9.12 4.96
C THR A 266 -10.83 10.29 4.01
N GLY A 267 -10.11 10.39 2.88
CA GLY A 267 -10.18 11.53 1.99
C GLY A 267 -11.51 11.76 1.28
N SER A 268 -12.36 10.74 1.17
CA SER A 268 -13.71 10.81 0.60
C SER A 268 -14.80 11.13 1.63
N LEU A 269 -14.46 11.14 2.93
CA LEU A 269 -15.38 11.42 4.02
C LEU A 269 -15.53 12.93 4.24
N ASP A 270 -16.69 13.32 4.80
CA ASP A 270 -16.80 14.64 5.41
C ASP A 270 -15.86 14.76 6.63
N ARG A 271 -15.57 16.01 7.03
CA ARG A 271 -14.59 16.30 8.06
C ARG A 271 -14.93 15.63 9.41
N GLU A 272 -16.20 15.66 9.81
CA GLU A 272 -16.65 15.12 11.10
C GLU A 272 -16.38 13.61 11.17
N ARG A 273 -16.74 12.85 10.12
CA ARG A 273 -16.48 11.41 10.06
C ARG A 273 -15.00 11.10 9.91
N ALA A 274 -14.25 11.88 9.14
CA ALA A 274 -12.80 11.71 9.04
C ALA A 274 -12.12 11.87 10.43
N GLU A 275 -12.47 12.90 11.19
CA GLU A 275 -11.97 13.13 12.55
C GLU A 275 -12.41 12.00 13.50
N LYS A 276 -13.66 11.50 13.38
CA LYS A 276 -14.15 10.35 14.17
C LYS A 276 -13.35 9.10 13.87
N VAL A 277 -13.11 8.75 12.60
CA VAL A 277 -12.31 7.58 12.20
C VAL A 277 -10.89 7.65 12.78
N LEU A 278 -10.22 8.79 12.68
CA LEU A 278 -8.89 8.99 13.24
C LEU A 278 -8.89 8.85 14.77
N SER A 279 -9.89 9.42 15.44
CA SER A 279 -10.07 9.31 16.90
C SER A 279 -10.33 7.86 17.34
N LEU A 280 -11.20 7.13 16.64
CA LEU A 280 -11.47 5.71 16.89
C LEU A 280 -10.21 4.86 16.70
N THR A 281 -9.46 5.10 15.60
CA THR A 281 -8.21 4.38 15.32
C THR A 281 -7.21 4.56 16.46
N ARG A 282 -7.02 5.79 16.93
CA ARG A 282 -6.16 6.08 18.08
C ARG A 282 -6.66 5.41 19.35
N GLY A 283 -7.94 5.56 19.67
CA GLY A 283 -8.52 5.01 20.90
C GLY A 283 -8.48 3.48 20.97
N VAL A 284 -8.76 2.79 19.85
CA VAL A 284 -8.64 1.32 19.78
C VAL A 284 -7.19 0.89 19.92
N SER A 285 -6.24 1.56 19.24
CA SER A 285 -4.81 1.27 19.37
C SER A 285 -4.31 1.44 20.80
N ASP A 286 -4.70 2.54 21.49
CA ASP A 286 -4.31 2.80 22.86
C ASP A 286 -4.91 1.75 23.81
N LYS A 287 -6.16 1.34 23.61
CA LYS A 287 -6.81 0.29 24.39
C LYS A 287 -6.13 -1.07 24.23
N ILE A 288 -5.82 -1.46 22.98
CA ILE A 288 -5.08 -2.71 22.69
C ILE A 288 -3.71 -2.70 23.39
N ARG A 289 -2.98 -1.60 23.33
CA ARG A 289 -1.68 -1.47 23.99
C ARG A 289 -1.77 -1.60 25.48
N SER A 290 -2.77 -0.97 26.11
CA SER A 290 -2.93 -1.01 27.56
C SER A 290 -3.43 -2.35 28.12
N GLU A 291 -4.18 -3.12 27.32
CA GLU A 291 -4.81 -4.35 27.82
C GLU A 291 -4.13 -5.64 27.34
N LEU A 292 -3.42 -5.61 26.20
CA LEU A 292 -2.88 -6.81 25.56
C LEU A 292 -1.35 -6.83 25.38
N ILE A 293 -0.67 -5.67 25.45
CA ILE A 293 0.77 -5.55 25.13
C ILE A 293 1.61 -5.16 26.37
N LEU A 294 1.16 -5.42 27.53
CA LEU A 294 1.88 -5.16 28.80
C LEU A 294 3.30 -5.73 28.84
#